data_da876beb776befee4d1195304cb75c37
#
_entry.id   da876beb776befee4d1195304cb75c37
#
_cell.length_a   1.000
_cell.length_b   1.000
_cell.length_c   1.000
_cell.angle_alpha   90.00
_cell.angle_beta   90.00
_cell.angle_gamma   90.00
#
_symmetry.space_group_name_H-M   'P 1'
#
loop_
_entity.id
_entity.type
_entity.pdbx_description
1 polymer ?
#
loop_
_entity_poly.entity_id
_entity_poly.type
_entity_poly.pdbx_seq_one_letter_code
_entity_poly.pdbx_strand_id
1 'polypeptide(L)'
;MSNKSNYSSDLMRAIEIVKFGGPENLKITKRPIPELEPNEVLIKVQYSGVNRPDILQREGNYPVPKSASDIPGLEVSGIIVDKGKYSSKFKIGEKICALCHGGGYAEYVAVNEAHCLSIPKNMSMEEAACLPETYVTVWSNVFLRGKLNKNESILIHGGASGIGTTAIQLSKAFGAKVFATAGSHKKCIAAKKLGAIECFNYKKVNFEEEVLKITKNEGVNVILDMV
;
A
#
# COMPACT_ATOMS: atom_id res chain seq x y z
N MET A 1 -31.55 15.28 9.28
CA MET A 1 -32.11 14.05 8.69
C MET A 1 -30.93 13.32 8.06
N SER A 2 -30.56 12.14 8.60
CA SER A 2 -29.49 11.32 7.99
C SER A 2 -30.02 10.77 6.68
N ASN A 3 -29.39 11.09 5.56
CA ASN A 3 -29.60 10.32 4.33
C ASN A 3 -29.15 8.89 4.63
N LYS A 4 -30.11 7.99 4.87
CA LYS A 4 -29.80 6.56 4.90
C LYS A 4 -29.25 6.22 3.51
N SER A 5 -28.07 5.63 3.47
CA SER A 5 -27.51 5.05 2.26
C SER A 5 -28.53 4.11 1.63
N ASN A 6 -28.67 4.12 0.32
CA ASN A 6 -29.54 3.19 -0.42
C ASN A 6 -29.16 1.72 -0.20
N TYR A 7 -28.04 1.46 0.48
CA TYR A 7 -27.44 0.13 0.70
C TYR A 7 -27.53 -0.33 2.17
N SER A 8 -28.11 0.44 3.10
CA SER A 8 -28.02 0.22 4.56
C SER A 8 -28.70 -1.06 5.09
N SER A 9 -29.42 -1.81 4.26
CA SER A 9 -30.05 -3.10 4.62
C SER A 9 -29.46 -4.31 3.86
N ASP A 10 -28.54 -4.08 2.94
CA ASP A 10 -28.04 -5.13 2.06
C ASP A 10 -26.82 -5.84 2.66
N LEU A 11 -26.70 -7.13 2.32
CA LEU A 11 -25.55 -7.94 2.68
C LEU A 11 -24.59 -8.05 1.50
N MET A 12 -23.31 -7.94 1.79
CA MET A 12 -22.21 -8.17 0.85
C MET A 12 -21.44 -9.43 1.20
N ARG A 13 -20.71 -9.98 0.24
CA ARG A 13 -19.68 -10.97 0.52
C ARG A 13 -18.42 -10.28 1.01
N ALA A 14 -17.80 -10.86 2.03
CA ALA A 14 -16.53 -10.42 2.57
C ALA A 14 -15.67 -11.62 2.96
N ILE A 15 -14.36 -11.42 3.08
CA ILE A 15 -13.44 -12.42 3.59
C ILE A 15 -13.20 -12.16 5.07
N GLU A 16 -13.49 -13.15 5.90
CA GLU A 16 -13.22 -13.12 7.34
C GLU A 16 -12.09 -14.04 7.73
N ILE A 17 -11.35 -13.64 8.75
CA ILE A 17 -10.38 -14.47 9.47
C ILE A 17 -11.13 -15.17 10.61
N VAL A 18 -11.64 -16.38 10.38
CA VAL A 18 -12.44 -17.10 11.38
C VAL A 18 -11.61 -17.63 12.56
N LYS A 19 -10.31 -17.77 12.35
CA LYS A 19 -9.30 -18.16 13.35
C LYS A 19 -7.93 -17.74 12.86
N PHE A 20 -7.07 -17.30 13.75
CA PHE A 20 -5.67 -17.00 13.38
C PHE A 20 -4.94 -18.27 12.92
N GLY A 21 -4.08 -18.12 11.91
CA GLY A 21 -3.28 -19.22 11.36
C GLY A 21 -3.10 -19.19 9.86
N GLY A 22 -3.23 -20.34 9.21
CA GLY A 22 -3.00 -20.52 7.79
C GLY A 22 -4.11 -19.95 6.89
N PRO A 23 -3.89 -19.93 5.57
CA PRO A 23 -4.83 -19.34 4.59
C PRO A 23 -6.19 -20.03 4.54
N GLU A 24 -6.29 -21.28 5.00
CA GLU A 24 -7.54 -22.04 5.11
C GLU A 24 -8.54 -21.40 6.08
N ASN A 25 -8.08 -20.48 6.95
CA ASN A 25 -8.91 -19.74 7.89
C ASN A 25 -9.54 -18.47 7.30
N LEU A 26 -9.24 -18.15 6.04
CA LEU A 26 -9.94 -17.11 5.30
C LEU A 26 -11.23 -17.70 4.72
N LYS A 27 -12.39 -17.17 5.11
CA LYS A 27 -13.70 -17.68 4.68
C LYS A 27 -14.53 -16.56 4.07
N ILE A 28 -15.27 -16.90 3.04
CA ILE A 28 -16.30 -16.02 2.47
C ILE A 28 -17.50 -16.05 3.40
N THR A 29 -17.90 -14.88 3.88
CA THR A 29 -19.06 -14.67 4.76
C THR A 29 -19.96 -13.60 4.20
N LYS A 30 -21.15 -13.42 4.81
CA LYS A 30 -22.04 -12.30 4.53
C LYS A 30 -21.93 -11.27 5.65
N ARG A 31 -21.66 -10.04 5.27
CA ARG A 31 -21.56 -8.90 6.18
C ARG A 31 -22.48 -7.77 5.71
N PRO A 32 -22.99 -6.94 6.62
CA PRO A 32 -23.68 -5.71 6.23
C PRO A 32 -22.76 -4.82 5.37
N ILE A 33 -23.33 -4.15 4.38
CA ILE A 33 -22.63 -3.07 3.68
C ILE A 33 -22.38 -1.94 4.70
N PRO A 34 -21.15 -1.37 4.79
CA PRO A 34 -20.81 -0.38 5.80
C PRO A 34 -21.65 0.90 5.64
N GLU A 35 -22.07 1.48 6.77
CA GLU A 35 -22.61 2.83 6.80
C GLU A 35 -21.52 3.86 6.56
N LEU A 36 -21.89 4.99 5.95
CA LEU A 36 -20.95 6.04 5.60
C LEU A 36 -20.85 7.08 6.69
N GLU A 37 -19.64 7.39 7.11
CA GLU A 37 -19.35 8.62 7.82
C GLU A 37 -19.48 9.84 6.89
N PRO A 38 -19.65 11.06 7.42
CA PRO A 38 -19.91 12.25 6.60
C PRO A 38 -18.90 12.55 5.50
N ASN A 39 -17.63 12.19 5.69
CA ASN A 39 -16.54 12.44 4.74
C ASN A 39 -16.10 11.18 3.98
N GLU A 40 -16.89 10.13 4.00
CA GLU A 40 -16.58 8.86 3.34
C GLU A 40 -17.29 8.70 2.02
N VAL A 41 -16.74 7.84 1.18
CA VAL A 41 -17.35 7.33 -0.05
C VAL A 41 -17.50 5.82 0.06
N LEU A 42 -18.61 5.28 -0.47
CA LEU A 42 -18.81 3.85 -0.62
C LEU A 42 -18.25 3.42 -1.97
N ILE A 43 -17.28 2.53 -1.91
CA ILE A 43 -16.62 1.99 -3.09
C ILE A 43 -17.14 0.58 -3.35
N LYS A 44 -17.69 0.34 -4.53
CA LYS A 44 -17.90 -1.02 -5.05
C LYS A 44 -16.57 -1.54 -5.55
N VAL A 45 -15.97 -2.44 -4.77
CA VAL A 45 -14.63 -2.96 -5.01
C VAL A 45 -14.60 -3.82 -6.27
N GLN A 46 -13.61 -3.60 -7.11
CA GLN A 46 -13.33 -4.46 -8.26
C GLN A 46 -12.07 -5.29 -8.03
N TYR A 47 -11.03 -4.70 -7.44
CA TYR A 47 -9.78 -5.36 -7.12
C TYR A 47 -9.25 -4.89 -5.77
N SER A 48 -8.57 -5.80 -5.06
CA SER A 48 -7.89 -5.51 -3.80
C SER A 48 -6.44 -5.97 -3.90
N GLY A 49 -5.51 -5.15 -3.42
CA GLY A 49 -4.12 -5.54 -3.27
C GLY A 49 -3.93 -6.51 -2.11
N VAL A 50 -2.87 -7.32 -2.16
CA VAL A 50 -2.48 -8.23 -1.08
C VAL A 50 -1.16 -7.77 -0.51
N ASN A 51 -1.15 -7.45 0.78
CA ASN A 51 -0.02 -6.86 1.47
C ASN A 51 0.48 -7.73 2.63
N ARG A 52 1.72 -7.53 3.06
CA ARG A 52 2.29 -8.28 4.20
C ARG A 52 1.48 -8.12 5.50
N PRO A 53 0.95 -6.93 5.85
CA PRO A 53 0.10 -6.76 7.01
C PRO A 53 -1.17 -7.65 7.00
N ASP A 54 -1.78 -7.90 5.83
CA ASP A 54 -2.94 -8.79 5.73
C ASP A 54 -2.61 -10.21 6.16
N ILE A 55 -1.41 -10.67 5.79
CA ILE A 55 -0.91 -12.00 6.18
C ILE A 55 -0.64 -12.02 7.69
N LEU A 56 -0.01 -10.98 8.23
CA LEU A 56 0.27 -10.85 9.66
C LEU A 56 -1.03 -10.76 10.47
N GLN A 57 -2.05 -10.06 9.97
CA GLN A 57 -3.39 -10.00 10.59
C GLN A 57 -4.02 -11.39 10.62
N ARG A 58 -3.98 -12.13 9.51
CA ARG A 58 -4.48 -13.50 9.46
C ARG A 58 -3.74 -14.42 10.45
N GLU A 59 -2.45 -14.23 10.65
CA GLU A 59 -1.62 -15.00 11.58
C GLU A 59 -1.80 -14.56 13.05
N GLY A 60 -2.51 -13.43 13.31
CA GLY A 60 -2.68 -12.87 14.66
C GLY A 60 -1.49 -12.02 15.13
N ASN A 61 -0.57 -11.68 14.23
CA ASN A 61 0.68 -10.95 14.51
C ASN A 61 0.59 -9.46 14.14
N TYR A 62 -0.58 -8.97 13.75
CA TYR A 62 -0.83 -7.58 13.42
C TYR A 62 -2.00 -7.05 14.24
N PRO A 63 -1.77 -6.17 15.22
CA PRO A 63 -2.84 -5.60 16.03
C PRO A 63 -3.67 -4.63 15.18
N VAL A 64 -4.90 -5.04 14.87
CA VAL A 64 -5.85 -4.18 14.15
C VAL A 64 -6.28 -3.03 15.06
N PRO A 65 -6.16 -1.75 14.63
CA PRO A 65 -6.65 -0.62 15.40
C PRO A 65 -8.15 -0.74 15.71
N LYS A 66 -8.59 -0.32 16.89
CA LYS A 66 -10.00 -0.44 17.30
C LYS A 66 -11.00 0.24 16.37
N SER A 67 -10.56 1.28 15.65
CA SER A 67 -11.36 2.02 14.66
C SER A 67 -11.35 1.40 13.27
N ALA A 68 -10.50 0.39 13.02
CA ALA A 68 -10.40 -0.25 11.73
C ALA A 68 -11.42 -1.38 11.57
N SER A 69 -11.74 -1.71 10.32
CA SER A 69 -12.52 -2.90 9.99
C SER A 69 -11.77 -4.17 10.40
N ASP A 70 -12.48 -5.15 10.94
CA ASP A 70 -11.96 -6.48 11.22
C ASP A 70 -11.77 -7.32 9.93
N ILE A 71 -12.46 -6.94 8.84
CA ILE A 71 -12.24 -7.49 7.51
C ILE A 71 -10.85 -7.03 7.01
N PRO A 72 -9.96 -7.94 6.57
CA PRO A 72 -8.66 -7.56 6.05
C PRO A 72 -8.74 -6.80 4.71
N GLY A 73 -7.59 -6.34 4.21
CA GLY A 73 -7.44 -5.62 2.96
C GLY A 73 -7.22 -4.13 3.16
N LEU A 74 -6.03 -3.66 2.78
CA LEU A 74 -5.58 -2.29 3.04
C LEU A 74 -5.64 -1.37 1.81
N GLU A 75 -5.89 -1.92 0.64
CA GLU A 75 -5.99 -1.13 -0.59
C GLU A 75 -6.95 -1.76 -1.59
N VAL A 76 -7.61 -0.91 -2.35
CA VAL A 76 -8.59 -1.32 -3.36
C VAL A 76 -8.54 -0.42 -4.58
N SER A 77 -9.11 -0.92 -5.68
CA SER A 77 -9.66 -0.10 -6.75
C SER A 77 -11.12 -0.45 -6.98
N GLY A 78 -11.92 0.53 -7.36
CA GLY A 78 -13.35 0.34 -7.55
C GLY A 78 -14.07 1.56 -8.07
N ILE A 79 -15.38 1.54 -7.97
CA ILE A 79 -16.28 2.59 -8.43
C ILE A 79 -17.02 3.16 -7.23
N ILE A 80 -17.06 4.47 -7.11
CA ILE A 80 -17.86 5.14 -6.08
C ILE A 80 -19.34 4.95 -6.40
N VAL A 81 -20.08 4.39 -5.45
CA VAL A 81 -21.54 4.11 -5.61
C VAL A 81 -22.42 4.94 -4.68
N ASP A 82 -21.83 5.45 -3.59
CA ASP A 82 -22.52 6.36 -2.66
C ASP A 82 -21.49 7.26 -1.95
N LYS A 83 -21.94 8.33 -1.29
CA LYS A 83 -21.05 9.25 -0.57
C LYS A 83 -21.72 9.93 0.61
N GLY A 84 -20.94 10.18 1.65
CA GLY A 84 -21.34 10.95 2.81
C GLY A 84 -21.62 12.42 2.46
N LYS A 85 -22.35 13.08 3.34
CA LYS A 85 -22.91 14.45 3.10
C LYS A 85 -21.84 15.54 2.88
N TYR A 86 -20.61 15.33 3.34
CA TYR A 86 -19.51 16.29 3.20
C TYR A 86 -18.49 15.87 2.13
N SER A 87 -18.64 14.69 1.55
CA SER A 87 -17.77 14.23 0.46
C SER A 87 -18.05 15.01 -0.82
N SER A 88 -17.04 15.70 -1.33
CA SER A 88 -17.14 16.60 -2.49
C SER A 88 -16.06 16.39 -3.55
N LYS A 89 -14.97 15.70 -3.19
CA LYS A 89 -13.79 15.51 -4.05
C LYS A 89 -14.09 14.65 -5.29
N PHE A 90 -14.97 13.66 -5.13
CA PHE A 90 -15.31 12.71 -6.19
C PHE A 90 -16.81 12.66 -6.46
N LYS A 91 -17.19 12.13 -7.62
CA LYS A 91 -18.58 11.91 -8.03
C LYS A 91 -18.93 10.43 -8.00
N ILE A 92 -20.22 10.13 -7.79
CA ILE A 92 -20.72 8.75 -7.97
C ILE A 92 -20.47 8.33 -9.42
N GLY A 93 -20.02 7.08 -9.60
CA GLY A 93 -19.61 6.51 -10.89
C GLY A 93 -18.13 6.69 -11.21
N GLU A 94 -17.37 7.51 -10.47
CA GLU A 94 -15.93 7.67 -10.72
C GLU A 94 -15.16 6.42 -10.31
N LYS A 95 -14.14 6.08 -11.12
CA LYS A 95 -13.17 5.02 -10.86
C LYS A 95 -12.03 5.58 -10.04
N ILE A 96 -11.74 4.94 -8.92
CA ILE A 96 -10.70 5.37 -7.99
C ILE A 96 -9.90 4.18 -7.45
N CYS A 97 -8.74 4.45 -6.88
CA CYS A 97 -8.09 3.55 -5.93
C CYS A 97 -8.01 4.23 -4.56
N ALA A 98 -7.91 3.45 -3.50
CA ALA A 98 -7.95 3.98 -2.14
C ALA A 98 -7.10 3.16 -1.18
N LEU A 99 -6.48 3.87 -0.22
CA LEU A 99 -5.91 3.27 0.98
C LEU A 99 -7.03 3.06 2.00
N CYS A 100 -7.23 1.80 2.41
CA CYS A 100 -8.27 1.40 3.32
C CYS A 100 -7.78 1.24 4.76
N HIS A 101 -8.66 1.46 5.70
CA HIS A 101 -8.42 1.16 7.11
C HIS A 101 -9.01 -0.21 7.46
N GLY A 102 -8.57 -1.26 6.75
CA GLY A 102 -9.24 -2.55 6.65
C GLY A 102 -10.45 -2.53 5.72
N GLY A 103 -11.13 -3.65 5.56
CA GLY A 103 -12.37 -3.77 4.78
C GLY A 103 -12.19 -4.01 3.28
N GLY A 104 -10.94 -3.97 2.76
CA GLY A 104 -10.70 -4.10 1.32
C GLY A 104 -11.06 -5.46 0.73
N TYR A 105 -11.12 -6.52 1.54
CA TYR A 105 -11.49 -7.86 1.09
C TYR A 105 -13.00 -8.09 1.17
N ALA A 106 -13.78 -7.15 0.65
CA ALA A 106 -15.24 -7.20 0.57
C ALA A 106 -15.73 -6.60 -0.75
N GLU A 107 -17.00 -6.83 -1.08
CA GLU A 107 -17.60 -6.27 -2.30
C GLU A 107 -17.79 -4.74 -2.21
N TYR A 108 -17.89 -4.22 -0.99
CA TYR A 108 -17.99 -2.77 -0.73
C TYR A 108 -17.13 -2.39 0.45
N VAL A 109 -16.56 -1.18 0.40
CA VAL A 109 -15.79 -0.60 1.51
C VAL A 109 -16.09 0.89 1.63
N ALA A 110 -16.25 1.38 2.86
CA ALA A 110 -16.33 2.79 3.17
C ALA A 110 -14.93 3.34 3.40
N VAL A 111 -14.58 4.42 2.73
CA VAL A 111 -13.24 5.03 2.81
C VAL A 111 -13.38 6.55 2.88
N ASN A 112 -12.63 7.21 3.77
CA ASN A 112 -12.54 8.66 3.76
C ASN A 112 -12.04 9.16 2.40
N GLU A 113 -12.74 10.13 1.80
CA GLU A 113 -12.40 10.62 0.46
C GLU A 113 -10.98 11.19 0.35
N ALA A 114 -10.37 11.61 1.47
CA ALA A 114 -8.98 12.06 1.50
C ALA A 114 -7.97 10.94 1.20
N HIS A 115 -8.33 9.69 1.43
CA HIS A 115 -7.51 8.51 1.14
C HIS A 115 -7.76 7.93 -0.27
N CYS A 116 -8.64 8.57 -1.04
CA CYS A 116 -8.95 8.17 -2.39
C CYS A 116 -8.12 8.95 -3.42
N LEU A 117 -7.67 8.24 -4.45
CA LEU A 117 -6.86 8.75 -5.56
C LEU A 117 -7.54 8.46 -6.89
N SER A 118 -7.49 9.42 -7.80
CA SER A 118 -7.90 9.20 -9.20
C SER A 118 -6.93 8.24 -9.88
N ILE A 119 -7.46 7.31 -10.66
CA ILE A 119 -6.64 6.36 -11.41
C ILE A 119 -6.04 7.07 -12.64
N PRO A 120 -4.72 6.97 -12.89
CA PRO A 120 -4.10 7.49 -14.10
C PRO A 120 -4.74 6.92 -15.36
N LYS A 121 -4.88 7.73 -16.42
CA LYS A 121 -5.63 7.37 -17.65
C LYS A 121 -5.19 6.06 -18.32
N ASN A 122 -3.90 5.72 -18.20
CA ASN A 122 -3.31 4.55 -18.89
C ASN A 122 -3.09 3.37 -17.93
N MET A 123 -3.75 3.36 -16.78
CA MET A 123 -3.60 2.33 -15.76
C MET A 123 -4.89 1.52 -15.65
N SER A 124 -4.76 0.21 -15.59
CA SER A 124 -5.90 -0.67 -15.35
C SER A 124 -6.38 -0.61 -13.89
N MET A 125 -7.57 -1.13 -13.62
CA MET A 125 -8.09 -1.19 -12.25
C MET A 125 -7.26 -2.16 -11.38
N GLU A 126 -6.76 -3.25 -11.98
CA GLU A 126 -5.88 -4.21 -11.32
C GLU A 126 -4.58 -3.57 -10.85
N GLU A 127 -3.92 -2.83 -11.74
CA GLU A 127 -2.69 -2.10 -11.42
C GLU A 127 -2.94 -1.04 -10.35
N ALA A 128 -4.04 -0.29 -10.49
CA ALA A 128 -4.39 0.77 -9.55
C ALA A 128 -4.68 0.25 -8.13
N ALA A 129 -5.18 -0.98 -7.99
CA ALA A 129 -5.43 -1.60 -6.69
C ALA A 129 -4.14 -1.85 -5.89
N CYS A 130 -2.98 -1.87 -6.52
CA CYS A 130 -1.69 -2.17 -5.89
C CYS A 130 -0.85 -0.91 -5.60
N LEU A 131 -1.40 0.30 -5.79
CA LEU A 131 -0.67 1.55 -5.58
C LEU A 131 -0.79 2.12 -4.16
N PRO A 132 -1.99 2.23 -3.56
CA PRO A 132 -2.20 3.06 -2.39
C PRO A 132 -1.30 2.68 -1.21
N GLU A 133 -1.21 1.41 -0.87
CA GLU A 133 -0.43 0.94 0.29
C GLU A 133 1.06 1.23 0.13
N THR A 134 1.64 0.87 -1.00
CA THR A 134 3.08 1.00 -1.20
C THR A 134 3.49 2.45 -1.47
N TYR A 135 2.74 3.20 -2.28
CA TYR A 135 3.08 4.57 -2.65
C TYR A 135 2.89 5.54 -1.49
N VAL A 136 1.80 5.43 -0.73
CA VAL A 136 1.57 6.27 0.46
C VAL A 136 2.60 5.98 1.54
N THR A 137 2.95 4.71 1.76
CA THR A 137 3.99 4.29 2.70
C THR A 137 5.34 4.88 2.32
N VAL A 138 5.77 4.76 1.07
CA VAL A 138 7.04 5.32 0.60
C VAL A 138 7.02 6.83 0.66
N TRP A 139 5.95 7.47 0.18
CA TRP A 139 5.82 8.93 0.22
C TRP A 139 5.96 9.48 1.63
N SER A 140 5.22 8.89 2.57
CA SER A 140 5.26 9.31 3.97
C SER A 140 6.64 9.13 4.61
N ASN A 141 7.28 7.97 4.40
CA ASN A 141 8.52 7.66 5.10
C ASN A 141 9.75 8.26 4.43
N VAL A 142 9.85 8.21 3.10
CA VAL A 142 11.05 8.68 2.38
C VAL A 142 11.03 10.19 2.18
N PHE A 143 9.87 10.75 1.76
CA PHE A 143 9.81 12.17 1.38
C PHE A 143 9.32 13.08 2.51
N LEU A 144 8.24 12.72 3.22
CA LEU A 144 7.72 13.59 4.28
C LEU A 144 8.57 13.51 5.57
N ARG A 145 8.96 12.32 6.00
CA ARG A 145 9.74 12.09 7.22
C ARG A 145 11.23 12.09 6.95
N GLY A 146 11.71 11.29 6.01
CA GLY A 146 13.11 11.19 5.61
C GLY A 146 13.62 12.40 4.85
N LYS A 147 12.72 13.24 4.29
CA LYS A 147 13.02 14.48 3.57
C LYS A 147 14.06 14.31 2.46
N LEU A 148 14.02 13.15 1.78
CA LEU A 148 14.92 12.87 0.68
C LEU A 148 14.77 13.91 -0.42
N ASN A 149 15.88 14.55 -0.81
CA ASN A 149 15.93 15.57 -1.83
C ASN A 149 16.63 15.10 -3.11
N LYS A 150 16.47 15.87 -4.17
CA LYS A 150 17.19 15.65 -5.43
C LYS A 150 18.72 15.69 -5.19
N ASN A 151 19.45 14.79 -5.84
CA ASN A 151 20.89 14.56 -5.75
C ASN A 151 21.37 13.91 -4.44
N GLU A 152 20.55 13.76 -3.44
CA GLU A 152 20.86 12.97 -2.25
C GLU A 152 20.86 11.47 -2.56
N SER A 153 21.33 10.68 -1.59
CA SER A 153 21.43 9.23 -1.70
C SER A 153 20.52 8.53 -0.67
N ILE A 154 19.96 7.40 -1.09
CA ILE A 154 19.13 6.54 -0.23
C ILE A 154 19.58 5.10 -0.32
N LEU A 155 19.63 4.41 0.82
CA LEU A 155 19.76 2.96 0.91
C LEU A 155 18.40 2.35 1.27
N ILE A 156 17.94 1.39 0.47
CA ILE A 156 16.64 0.74 0.64
C ILE A 156 16.88 -0.74 0.97
N HIS A 157 16.57 -1.14 2.20
CA HIS A 157 16.59 -2.55 2.57
C HIS A 157 15.36 -3.27 1.97
N GLY A 158 15.55 -4.54 1.59
CA GLY A 158 14.47 -5.30 0.95
C GLY A 158 14.05 -4.77 -0.43
N GLY A 159 15.00 -4.34 -1.27
CA GLY A 159 14.77 -3.69 -2.56
C GLY A 159 13.91 -4.45 -3.59
N ALA A 160 13.59 -5.72 -3.34
CA ALA A 160 12.69 -6.52 -4.17
C ALA A 160 11.30 -6.76 -3.54
N SER A 161 10.99 -6.12 -2.42
CA SER A 161 9.64 -6.10 -1.82
C SER A 161 8.74 -5.09 -2.54
N GLY A 162 7.44 -5.12 -2.29
CA GLY A 162 6.51 -4.11 -2.82
C GLY A 162 6.92 -2.69 -2.47
N ILE A 163 7.21 -2.44 -1.19
CA ILE A 163 7.72 -1.14 -0.72
C ILE A 163 9.08 -0.83 -1.36
N GLY A 164 10.02 -1.80 -1.40
CA GLY A 164 11.35 -1.60 -1.95
C GLY A 164 11.34 -1.22 -3.42
N THR A 165 10.57 -1.91 -4.23
CA THR A 165 10.43 -1.61 -5.67
C THR A 165 9.80 -0.24 -5.92
N THR A 166 8.80 0.13 -5.13
CA THR A 166 8.17 1.45 -5.17
C THR A 166 9.15 2.54 -4.74
N ALA A 167 9.88 2.33 -3.65
CA ALA A 167 10.87 3.28 -3.15
C ALA A 167 12.00 3.53 -4.16
N ILE A 168 12.50 2.48 -4.83
CA ILE A 168 13.52 2.61 -5.87
C ILE A 168 13.01 3.49 -7.02
N GLN A 169 11.80 3.21 -7.53
CA GLN A 169 11.23 3.93 -8.66
C GLN A 169 10.94 5.40 -8.33
N LEU A 170 10.30 5.65 -7.18
CA LEU A 170 10.01 7.02 -6.75
C LEU A 170 11.28 7.81 -6.48
N SER A 171 12.22 7.27 -5.70
CA SER A 171 13.48 7.98 -5.40
C SER A 171 14.27 8.32 -6.66
N LYS A 172 14.34 7.37 -7.63
CA LYS A 172 14.93 7.64 -8.94
C LYS A 172 14.20 8.75 -9.69
N ALA A 173 12.86 8.70 -9.74
CA ALA A 173 12.05 9.70 -10.44
C ALA A 173 12.23 11.12 -9.85
N PHE A 174 12.48 11.21 -8.54
CA PHE A 174 12.79 12.47 -7.85
C PHE A 174 14.27 12.85 -7.90
N GLY A 175 15.10 12.10 -8.63
CA GLY A 175 16.48 12.44 -8.92
C GLY A 175 17.47 12.11 -7.80
N ALA A 176 17.12 11.19 -6.90
CA ALA A 176 18.05 10.67 -5.88
C ALA A 176 18.92 9.56 -6.41
N LYS A 177 20.07 9.34 -5.76
CA LYS A 177 20.99 8.21 -5.98
C LYS A 177 20.51 7.03 -5.14
N VAL A 178 20.08 5.94 -5.79
CA VAL A 178 19.43 4.82 -5.10
C VAL A 178 20.37 3.62 -4.98
N PHE A 179 20.59 3.18 -3.74
CA PHE A 179 21.21 1.91 -3.38
C PHE A 179 20.17 0.99 -2.74
N ALA A 180 20.33 -0.31 -2.90
CA ALA A 180 19.40 -1.27 -2.30
C ALA A 180 20.13 -2.50 -1.77
N THR A 181 19.45 -3.25 -0.89
CA THR A 181 19.87 -4.59 -0.49
C THR A 181 18.81 -5.63 -0.85
N ALA A 182 19.24 -6.85 -1.18
CA ALA A 182 18.33 -7.97 -1.43
C ALA A 182 19.00 -9.31 -1.10
N GLY A 183 18.21 -10.37 -0.90
CA GLY A 183 18.71 -11.67 -0.43
C GLY A 183 19.13 -12.63 -1.55
N SER A 184 19.17 -12.22 -2.84
CA SER A 184 19.66 -13.05 -3.94
C SER A 184 20.09 -12.22 -5.13
N HIS A 185 20.97 -12.79 -5.97
CA HIS A 185 21.45 -12.15 -7.19
C HIS A 185 20.31 -11.77 -8.16
N LYS A 186 19.32 -12.67 -8.35
CA LYS A 186 18.13 -12.39 -9.18
C LYS A 186 17.36 -11.17 -8.70
N LYS A 187 17.17 -11.03 -7.39
CA LYS A 187 16.50 -9.87 -6.77
C LYS A 187 17.31 -8.59 -6.93
N CYS A 188 18.64 -8.66 -6.81
CA CYS A 188 19.50 -7.49 -7.05
C CYS A 188 19.42 -7.02 -8.51
N ILE A 189 19.40 -7.91 -9.48
CA ILE A 189 19.22 -7.56 -10.90
C ILE A 189 17.87 -6.85 -11.11
N ALA A 190 16.80 -7.35 -10.49
CA ALA A 190 15.49 -6.73 -10.59
C ALA A 190 15.47 -5.30 -10.01
N ALA A 191 16.07 -5.10 -8.83
CA ALA A 191 16.19 -3.78 -8.21
C ALA A 191 17.00 -2.80 -9.10
N LYS A 192 18.10 -3.24 -9.71
CA LYS A 192 18.90 -2.42 -10.64
C LYS A 192 18.11 -2.06 -11.90
N LYS A 193 17.32 -2.97 -12.46
CA LYS A 193 16.43 -2.68 -13.60
C LYS A 193 15.40 -1.60 -13.29
N LEU A 194 14.90 -1.53 -12.05
CA LEU A 194 13.95 -0.51 -11.60
C LEU A 194 14.62 0.84 -11.35
N GLY A 195 15.94 0.89 -11.19
CA GLY A 195 16.67 2.14 -11.08
C GLY A 195 17.65 2.27 -9.94
N ALA A 196 17.86 1.25 -9.15
CA ALA A 196 18.98 1.26 -8.20
C ALA A 196 20.31 1.31 -8.95
N ILE A 197 21.19 2.22 -8.54
CA ILE A 197 22.56 2.32 -9.07
C ILE A 197 23.34 1.04 -8.74
N GLU A 198 23.19 0.58 -7.50
CA GLU A 198 23.74 -0.70 -7.05
C GLU A 198 22.74 -1.39 -6.09
N CYS A 199 22.79 -2.73 -6.09
CA CYS A 199 22.02 -3.55 -5.15
C CYS A 199 22.90 -4.67 -4.62
N PHE A 200 23.05 -4.71 -3.31
CA PHE A 200 23.95 -5.62 -2.61
C PHE A 200 23.20 -6.88 -2.15
N ASN A 201 23.75 -8.04 -2.47
CA ASN A 201 23.28 -9.28 -1.87
C ASN A 201 23.87 -9.43 -0.46
N TYR A 202 23.08 -9.04 0.56
CA TYR A 202 23.51 -9.05 1.97
C TYR A 202 23.92 -10.43 2.52
N LYS A 203 23.61 -11.52 1.78
CA LYS A 203 24.10 -12.89 2.12
C LYS A 203 25.49 -13.18 1.60
N LYS A 204 26.06 -12.30 0.77
CA LYS A 204 27.34 -12.52 0.09
C LYS A 204 28.38 -11.44 0.40
N VAL A 205 27.93 -10.23 0.67
CA VAL A 205 28.81 -9.09 0.92
C VAL A 205 28.34 -8.30 2.15
N ASN A 206 29.26 -7.62 2.80
CA ASN A 206 28.93 -6.59 3.79
C ASN A 206 28.47 -5.34 3.02
N PHE A 207 27.17 -5.09 3.02
CA PHE A 207 26.60 -3.96 2.27
C PHE A 207 27.06 -2.59 2.80
N GLU A 208 27.38 -2.47 4.09
CA GLU A 208 27.88 -1.24 4.71
C GLU A 208 29.22 -0.86 4.11
N GLU A 209 30.18 -1.79 4.07
CA GLU A 209 31.50 -1.58 3.47
C GLU A 209 31.39 -1.22 1.99
N GLU A 210 30.53 -1.91 1.24
CA GLU A 210 30.33 -1.63 -0.17
C GLU A 210 29.68 -0.26 -0.43
N VAL A 211 28.72 0.15 0.40
CA VAL A 211 28.11 1.50 0.32
C VAL A 211 29.17 2.56 0.64
N LEU A 212 29.94 2.41 1.72
CA LEU A 212 31.00 3.35 2.09
C LEU A 212 32.07 3.45 0.98
N LYS A 213 32.46 2.34 0.39
CA LYS A 213 33.42 2.32 -0.74
C LYS A 213 32.92 3.12 -1.95
N ILE A 214 31.65 2.91 -2.36
CA ILE A 214 31.08 3.60 -3.52
C ILE A 214 30.86 5.08 -3.24
N THR A 215 30.50 5.42 -2.00
CA THR A 215 30.24 6.80 -1.57
C THR A 215 31.49 7.51 -1.05
N LYS A 216 32.68 6.93 -1.19
CA LYS A 216 33.96 7.49 -0.70
C LYS A 216 33.91 7.84 0.80
N ASN A 217 33.31 6.96 1.60
CA ASN A 217 33.08 7.08 3.04
C ASN A 217 32.08 8.18 3.46
N GLU A 218 31.32 8.78 2.53
CA GLU A 218 30.25 9.74 2.87
C GLU A 218 28.98 9.05 3.40
N GLY A 219 28.75 7.78 3.00
CA GLY A 219 27.51 7.07 3.34
C GLY A 219 26.31 7.55 2.51
N VAL A 220 25.10 7.43 3.08
CA VAL A 220 23.85 7.85 2.44
C VAL A 220 23.07 8.83 3.33
N ASN A 221 22.24 9.68 2.69
CA ASN A 221 21.45 10.69 3.40
C ASN A 221 20.23 10.09 4.11
N VAL A 222 19.62 9.05 3.51
CA VAL A 222 18.42 8.40 4.03
C VAL A 222 18.59 6.89 3.96
N ILE A 223 18.10 6.20 4.98
CA ILE A 223 17.96 4.73 4.98
C ILE A 223 16.50 4.41 5.17
N LEU A 224 15.93 3.65 4.23
CA LEU A 224 14.60 3.05 4.38
C LEU A 224 14.77 1.60 4.83
N ASP A 225 14.48 1.36 6.11
CA ASP A 225 14.53 0.04 6.73
C ASP A 225 13.12 -0.43 7.11
N MET A 226 12.73 -1.60 6.61
CA MET A 226 11.44 -2.23 6.83
C MET A 226 11.54 -3.77 6.84
N VAL A 227 12.73 -4.26 7.23
CA VAL A 227 13.06 -5.70 7.27
C VAL A 227 13.28 -6.17 8.71
#